data_f1a6d4762859e7a9faa5524c5cbba50e
#
_entry.id   f1a6d4762859e7a9faa5524c5cbba50e
#
_cell.length_a   1.000
_cell.length_b   1.000
_cell.length_c   1.000
_cell.angle_alpha   90.00
_cell.angle_beta   90.00
_cell.angle_gamma   90.00
#
_symmetry.space_group_name_H-M   'P 1'
#
loop_
_entity.id
_entity.type
_entity.pdbx_description
1 polymer ?
#
loop_
_entity_poly.entity_id
_entity_poly.type
_entity_poly.pdbx_seq_one_letter_code
_entity_poly.pdbx_strand_id
1 'polypeptide(L)'
;MAKLSLVAKPTFTSKVSIPVAGDKAATVQFTFKARTREAFKAFIEGLTDREDVDVVLDIASGWDLEDAFDRENVELLTQNYLGAARAIIEAYLSELTAARTKN
;
A
#
# COMPACT_ATOMS: atom_id res chain seq x y z
N MET A 1 19.27 -23.83 6.07
CA MET A 1 17.87 -24.27 6.17
C MET A 1 16.96 -23.04 6.25
N ALA A 2 16.00 -23.00 5.39
CA ALA A 2 15.08 -21.87 5.36
C ALA A 2 14.04 -21.97 6.47
N LYS A 3 13.64 -20.83 6.99
CA LYS A 3 12.57 -20.75 7.98
C LYS A 3 11.42 -20.00 7.34
N LEU A 4 10.28 -20.64 7.23
CA LEU A 4 9.11 -20.05 6.64
C LEU A 4 7.88 -20.60 7.33
N SER A 5 7.06 -19.69 7.87
CA SER A 5 5.78 -20.08 8.41
C SER A 5 4.81 -20.27 7.26
N LEU A 6 4.06 -21.37 7.27
CA LEU A 6 3.07 -21.58 6.22
C LEU A 6 1.88 -20.67 6.35
N VAL A 7 1.70 -20.07 7.53
CA VAL A 7 0.69 -19.03 7.73
C VAL A 7 1.43 -17.71 7.83
N ALA A 8 1.21 -16.84 6.85
CA ALA A 8 1.89 -15.56 6.80
C ALA A 8 1.43 -14.65 7.93
N LYS A 9 2.29 -13.72 8.32
CA LYS A 9 1.90 -12.68 9.27
C LYS A 9 0.75 -11.87 8.66
N PRO A 10 -0.17 -11.39 9.50
CA PRO A 10 -1.33 -10.65 8.96
C PRO A 10 -0.98 -9.30 8.37
N THR A 11 0.16 -8.73 8.74
CA THR A 11 0.59 -7.44 8.20
C THR A 11 2.07 -7.47 7.87
N PHE A 12 2.48 -6.51 7.05
CA PHE A 12 3.90 -6.30 6.74
C PHE A 12 4.09 -4.81 6.49
N THR A 13 5.34 -4.35 6.57
CA THR A 13 5.64 -2.94 6.30
C THR A 13 6.41 -2.80 5.01
N SER A 14 6.22 -1.68 4.35
CA SER A 14 6.96 -1.36 3.13
C SER A 14 7.08 0.14 2.99
N LYS A 15 8.21 0.60 2.47
CA LYS A 15 8.42 2.01 2.20
C LYS A 15 7.87 2.35 0.82
N VAL A 16 7.13 3.44 0.77
CA VAL A 16 6.49 3.90 -0.45
C VAL A 16 7.02 5.29 -0.78
N SER A 17 7.45 5.48 -2.02
CA SER A 17 7.87 6.80 -2.50
C SER A 17 6.66 7.54 -3.02
N ILE A 18 6.28 8.60 -2.33
CA ILE A 18 5.13 9.43 -2.71
C ILE A 18 5.64 10.57 -3.58
N PRO A 19 5.20 10.68 -4.84
CA PRO A 19 5.66 11.78 -5.69
C PRO A 19 5.20 13.13 -5.14
N VAL A 20 6.13 14.08 -5.11
CA VAL A 20 5.85 15.45 -4.66
C VAL A 20 6.17 16.36 -5.82
N ALA A 21 5.16 17.09 -6.31
CA ALA A 21 5.33 17.96 -7.47
C ALA A 21 6.40 18.99 -7.19
N GLY A 22 7.39 19.08 -8.10
CA GLY A 22 8.43 20.08 -7.99
C GLY A 22 9.51 19.75 -6.95
N ASP A 23 9.52 18.55 -6.39
CA ASP A 23 10.46 18.22 -5.33
C ASP A 23 10.79 16.74 -5.39
N LYS A 24 11.66 16.29 -4.50
CA LYS A 24 11.98 14.88 -4.37
C LYS A 24 10.80 14.14 -3.78
N ALA A 25 10.67 12.87 -4.16
CA ALA A 25 9.62 12.04 -3.57
C ALA A 25 9.84 11.90 -2.07
N ALA A 26 8.74 11.86 -1.34
CA ALA A 26 8.76 11.64 0.10
C ALA A 26 8.61 10.14 0.35
N THR A 27 9.39 9.60 1.30
CA THR A 27 9.30 8.19 1.65
C THR A 27 8.43 8.04 2.88
N VAL A 28 7.38 7.25 2.76
CA VAL A 28 6.46 6.97 3.87
C VAL A 28 6.38 5.46 4.04
N GLN A 29 6.56 5.00 5.27
CA GLN A 29 6.47 3.58 5.55
C GLN A 29 5.03 3.24 5.89
N PHE A 30 4.45 2.32 5.13
CA PHE A 30 3.08 1.87 5.35
C PHE A 30 3.07 0.50 6.01
N THR A 31 2.08 0.28 6.86
CA THR A 31 1.77 -1.06 7.36
C THR A 31 0.63 -1.58 6.50
N PHE A 32 0.90 -2.64 5.74
CA PHE A 32 -0.05 -3.22 4.81
C PHE A 32 -0.62 -4.51 5.35
N LYS A 33 -1.80 -4.87 4.87
CA LYS A 33 -2.47 -6.11 5.25
C LYS A 33 -2.11 -7.20 4.25
N ALA A 34 -1.66 -8.35 4.75
CA ALA A 34 -1.36 -9.48 3.89
C ALA A 34 -2.67 -10.09 3.36
N ARG A 35 -2.58 -10.78 2.22
CA ARG A 35 -3.72 -11.45 1.61
C ARG A 35 -3.27 -12.83 1.13
N THR A 36 -4.18 -13.79 1.23
CA THR A 36 -3.96 -15.10 0.59
C THR A 36 -4.12 -14.93 -0.92
N ARG A 37 -3.74 -15.97 -1.67
CA ARG A 37 -3.91 -15.95 -3.12
C ARG A 37 -5.37 -15.71 -3.50
N GLU A 38 -6.29 -16.38 -2.81
CA GLU A 38 -7.70 -16.23 -3.11
C GLU A 38 -8.19 -14.82 -2.82
N ALA A 39 -7.79 -14.28 -1.64
CA ALA A 39 -8.17 -12.93 -1.29
C ALA A 39 -7.56 -11.90 -2.23
N PHE A 40 -6.33 -12.14 -2.67
CA PHE A 40 -5.66 -11.25 -3.61
C PHE A 40 -6.38 -11.25 -4.96
N LYS A 41 -6.77 -12.43 -5.45
CA LYS A 41 -7.50 -12.53 -6.70
C LYS A 41 -8.81 -11.75 -6.65
N ALA A 42 -9.56 -11.92 -5.56
CA ALA A 42 -10.80 -11.18 -5.37
C ALA A 42 -10.55 -9.68 -5.31
N PHE A 43 -9.47 -9.28 -4.64
CA PHE A 43 -9.09 -7.87 -4.56
C PHE A 43 -8.84 -7.29 -5.95
N ILE A 44 -8.05 -7.98 -6.76
CA ILE A 44 -7.73 -7.51 -8.12
C ILE A 44 -8.99 -7.42 -8.97
N GLU A 45 -9.88 -8.41 -8.87
CA GLU A 45 -11.09 -8.43 -9.68
C GLU A 45 -12.02 -7.27 -9.39
N GLY A 46 -12.04 -6.80 -8.14
CA GLY A 46 -12.90 -5.68 -7.76
C GLY A 46 -12.23 -4.33 -7.81
N LEU A 47 -10.95 -4.27 -8.19
CA LEU A 47 -10.14 -3.06 -8.01
C LEU A 47 -10.63 -1.88 -8.85
N THR A 48 -11.06 -2.14 -10.10
CA THR A 48 -11.41 -1.06 -11.02
C THR A 48 -12.72 -0.35 -10.64
N ASP A 49 -13.53 -0.95 -9.79
CA ASP A 49 -14.81 -0.38 -9.39
C ASP A 49 -14.74 0.40 -8.10
N ARG A 50 -13.53 0.61 -7.56
CA ARG A 50 -13.36 1.22 -6.26
C ARG A 50 -12.61 2.52 -6.37
N GLU A 51 -12.92 3.46 -5.46
CA GLU A 51 -12.19 4.70 -5.38
C GLU A 51 -10.86 4.49 -4.67
N ASP A 52 -9.88 5.32 -5.03
CA ASP A 52 -8.53 5.19 -4.51
C ASP A 52 -8.48 5.19 -2.99
N VAL A 53 -9.24 6.10 -2.35
CA VAL A 53 -9.23 6.18 -0.90
C VAL A 53 -9.71 4.88 -0.27
N ASP A 54 -10.77 4.31 -0.84
CA ASP A 54 -11.31 3.04 -0.33
C ASP A 54 -10.29 1.92 -0.47
N VAL A 55 -9.56 1.89 -1.58
CA VAL A 55 -8.54 0.89 -1.80
C VAL A 55 -7.42 1.04 -0.78
N VAL A 56 -6.93 2.26 -0.58
CA VAL A 56 -5.85 2.50 0.38
C VAL A 56 -6.27 2.08 1.79
N LEU A 57 -7.50 2.41 2.19
CA LEU A 57 -7.98 2.03 3.52
C LEU A 57 -8.16 0.52 3.66
N ASP A 58 -8.38 -0.17 2.55
CA ASP A 58 -8.51 -1.63 2.57
C ASP A 58 -7.16 -2.34 2.66
N ILE A 59 -6.14 -1.80 2.00
CA ILE A 59 -4.85 -2.50 1.91
C ILE A 59 -3.89 -2.13 3.05
N ALA A 60 -4.11 -1.01 3.72
CA ALA A 60 -3.19 -0.53 4.76
C ALA A 60 -3.92 -0.34 6.06
N SER A 61 -3.18 -0.47 7.16
CA SER A 61 -3.70 -0.24 8.49
C SER A 61 -2.97 0.88 9.22
N GLY A 62 -1.90 1.40 8.63
CA GLY A 62 -1.16 2.49 9.28
C GLY A 62 -0.05 3.01 8.40
N TRP A 63 0.55 4.10 8.85
CA TRP A 63 1.72 4.71 8.21
C TRP A 63 2.57 5.37 9.29
N ASP A 64 3.76 5.85 8.91
CA ASP A 64 4.66 6.47 9.88
C ASP A 64 4.62 8.00 9.84
N LEU A 65 3.55 8.57 9.28
CA LEU A 65 3.33 10.02 9.35
C LEU A 65 2.80 10.38 10.74
N GLU A 66 3.00 11.66 11.12
CA GLU A 66 2.51 12.11 12.42
C GLU A 66 0.99 12.14 12.50
N ASP A 67 0.34 12.38 11.38
CA ASP A 67 -1.13 12.42 11.33
C ASP A 67 -1.69 11.00 11.44
N ALA A 68 -2.85 10.89 12.06
CA ALA A 68 -3.48 9.59 12.23
C ALA A 68 -3.84 8.98 10.88
N PHE A 69 -3.73 7.66 10.79
CA PHE A 69 -4.13 6.95 9.58
C PHE A 69 -5.64 6.71 9.64
N ASP A 70 -6.39 7.58 8.98
CA ASP A 70 -7.84 7.47 8.91
C ASP A 70 -8.30 8.00 7.56
N ARG A 71 -9.61 7.87 7.31
CA ARG A 71 -10.17 8.25 6.01
C ARG A 71 -9.90 9.72 5.69
N GLU A 72 -10.09 10.60 6.67
CA GLU A 72 -9.93 12.02 6.43
C GLU A 72 -8.50 12.35 5.99
N ASN A 73 -7.52 11.77 6.66
CA ASN A 73 -6.13 12.05 6.34
C ASN A 73 -5.68 11.36 5.07
N VAL A 74 -6.22 10.18 4.77
CA VAL A 74 -5.94 9.54 3.48
C VAL A 74 -6.52 10.36 2.35
N GLU A 75 -7.72 10.91 2.53
CA GLU A 75 -8.32 11.81 1.53
C GLU A 75 -7.46 13.05 1.32
N LEU A 76 -6.96 13.64 2.41
CA LEU A 76 -6.07 14.79 2.28
C LEU A 76 -4.80 14.43 1.51
N LEU A 77 -4.23 13.29 1.80
CA LEU A 77 -3.02 12.88 1.10
C LEU A 77 -3.26 12.73 -0.40
N THR A 78 -4.34 12.04 -0.77
CA THR A 78 -4.61 11.80 -2.19
C THR A 78 -5.08 13.03 -2.91
N GLN A 79 -5.71 13.98 -2.21
CA GLN A 79 -6.11 15.26 -2.80
C GLN A 79 -4.91 16.15 -3.09
N ASN A 80 -3.92 16.14 -2.23
CA ASN A 80 -2.81 17.06 -2.33
C ASN A 80 -1.59 16.49 -3.06
N TYR A 81 -1.52 15.16 -3.19
CA TYR A 81 -0.42 14.50 -3.88
C TYR A 81 -1.03 13.53 -4.88
N LEU A 82 -1.14 13.97 -6.13
CA LEU A 82 -1.96 13.27 -7.12
C LEU A 82 -1.44 11.88 -7.46
N GLY A 83 -0.15 11.64 -7.28
CA GLY A 83 0.41 10.32 -7.54
C GLY A 83 0.43 9.42 -6.33
N ALA A 84 -0.08 9.86 -5.17
CA ALA A 84 0.07 9.11 -3.93
C ALA A 84 -0.68 7.79 -3.95
N ALA A 85 -1.95 7.81 -4.34
CA ALA A 85 -2.75 6.60 -4.31
C ALA A 85 -2.14 5.51 -5.20
N ARG A 86 -1.73 5.90 -6.40
CA ARG A 86 -1.13 4.94 -7.33
C ARG A 86 0.17 4.37 -6.76
N ALA A 87 1.00 5.24 -6.18
CA ALA A 87 2.27 4.79 -5.61
C ALA A 87 2.04 3.77 -4.49
N ILE A 88 1.05 4.04 -3.63
CA ILE A 88 0.73 3.16 -2.51
C ILE A 88 0.23 1.82 -3.02
N ILE A 89 -0.72 1.85 -3.96
CA ILE A 89 -1.32 0.63 -4.49
C ILE A 89 -0.29 -0.21 -5.23
N GLU A 90 0.54 0.43 -6.05
CA GLU A 90 1.57 -0.29 -6.81
C GLU A 90 2.60 -0.93 -5.88
N ALA A 91 2.99 -0.21 -4.83
CA ALA A 91 3.93 -0.76 -3.86
C ALA A 91 3.33 -2.00 -3.18
N TYR A 92 2.06 -1.92 -2.84
CA TYR A 92 1.37 -3.04 -2.22
C TYR A 92 1.36 -4.27 -3.13
N LEU A 93 0.97 -4.07 -4.40
CA LEU A 93 0.92 -5.17 -5.35
C LEU A 93 2.28 -5.79 -5.57
N SER A 94 3.31 -4.96 -5.68
CA SER A 94 4.67 -5.45 -5.86
C SER A 94 5.13 -6.30 -4.68
N GLU A 95 4.84 -5.83 -3.46
CA GLU A 95 5.27 -6.57 -2.28
C GLU A 95 4.58 -7.92 -2.18
N LEU A 96 3.28 -7.96 -2.44
CA LEU A 96 2.55 -9.21 -2.32
C LEU A 96 2.96 -10.24 -3.36
N THR A 97 3.26 -9.80 -4.56
CA THR A 97 3.58 -10.72 -5.64
C THR A 97 5.07 -10.96 -5.76
N ALA A 98 5.88 -10.20 -5.01
CA ALA A 98 7.33 -10.25 -5.11
C ALA A 98 7.80 -10.00 -6.54
N ALA A 99 7.03 -9.22 -7.30
CA ALA A 99 7.35 -8.92 -8.69
C ALA A 99 8.50 -7.93 -8.80
N ARG A 100 8.90 -7.35 -7.69
CA ARG A 100 9.93 -6.34 -7.66
C ARG A 100 11.29 -6.93 -7.98
N THR A 101 11.97 -6.32 -8.94
CA THR A 101 13.30 -6.78 -9.32
C THR A 101 14.33 -6.26 -8.32
N LYS A 102 15.22 -7.14 -7.93
CA LYS A 102 16.33 -6.78 -7.06
C LYS A 102 17.58 -6.60 -7.89
N ASN A 103 18.31 -5.56 -7.62
CA ASN A 103 19.56 -5.33 -8.29
C ASN A 103 20.69 -5.26 -7.32
#